data_eeff2b7f06bc7535c0220ff4cef98a0c
#
_entry.id   eeff2b7f06bc7535c0220ff4cef98a0c
#
_cell.length_a   1.000
_cell.length_b   1.000
_cell.length_c   1.000
_cell.angle_alpha   90.00
_cell.angle_beta   90.00
_cell.angle_gamma   90.00
#
_symmetry.space_group_name_H-M   'P 1'
#
loop_
_entity.id
_entity.type
_entity.pdbx_description
1 polymer ?
#
loop_
_entity_poly.entity_id
_entity_poly.type
_entity_poly.pdbx_seq_one_letter_code
_entity_poly.pdbx_strand_id
1 'polypeptide(L)'
;FDETERWTCLLQQKLGEEYLVLEEGLSGRTTVFPDALHESMDGLGVIYSTLMSHEPVDLLVIMLGTNDTKERLGVNAACIAIGMERLVRKAQSVMCWAKKPNILIVCPPHILKEMYDNPCGVPMGNGCVEKSQELAGYLRETAKLVGASFLDAQEFAEFNRVDGMHLTAKGHKALAERLSQVIPGLL
;
A
#
# COMPACT_ATOMS: atom_id res chain seq x y z
N PHE A 1 0.64 -3.98 -16.24
CA PHE A 1 2.04 -4.43 -16.25
C PHE A 1 2.09 -5.95 -16.06
N ASP A 2 2.93 -6.63 -16.81
CA ASP A 2 3.17 -8.06 -16.68
C ASP A 2 4.25 -8.37 -15.61
N GLU A 3 4.66 -9.64 -15.54
CA GLU A 3 5.64 -10.10 -14.55
C GLU A 3 7.04 -9.51 -14.74
N THR A 4 7.35 -8.94 -15.92
CA THR A 4 8.63 -8.30 -16.19
C THR A 4 8.69 -6.83 -15.74
N GLU A 5 7.54 -6.26 -15.36
CA GLU A 5 7.40 -4.85 -15.01
C GLU A 5 6.81 -4.62 -13.61
N ARG A 6 5.96 -5.53 -13.09
CA ARG A 6 5.36 -5.38 -11.76
C ARG A 6 6.42 -5.36 -10.66
N TRP A 7 6.33 -4.40 -9.76
CA TRP A 7 7.32 -4.23 -8.70
C TRP A 7 7.49 -5.47 -7.79
N THR A 8 6.43 -6.21 -7.56
CA THR A 8 6.45 -7.44 -6.76
C THR A 8 7.29 -8.53 -7.41
N CYS A 9 7.11 -8.75 -8.73
CA CYS A 9 7.90 -9.71 -9.50
C CYS A 9 9.37 -9.24 -9.65
N LEU A 10 9.59 -7.95 -9.88
CA LEU A 10 10.93 -7.37 -9.89
C LEU A 10 11.61 -7.47 -8.52
N LEU A 11 10.86 -7.30 -7.44
CA LEU A 11 11.35 -7.49 -6.08
C LEU A 11 11.77 -8.94 -5.83
N GLN A 12 10.93 -9.91 -6.23
CA GLN A 12 11.27 -11.34 -6.15
C GLN A 12 12.59 -11.64 -6.86
N GLN A 13 12.76 -11.14 -8.09
CA GLN A 13 14.00 -11.33 -8.85
C GLN A 13 15.23 -10.74 -8.13
N LYS A 14 15.08 -9.58 -7.48
CA LYS A 14 16.18 -8.91 -6.77
C LYS A 14 16.53 -9.57 -5.44
N LEU A 15 15.56 -10.08 -4.72
CA LEU A 15 15.75 -10.77 -3.45
C LEU A 15 16.30 -12.19 -3.63
N GLY A 16 16.06 -12.83 -4.79
CA GLY A 16 16.54 -14.18 -5.09
C GLY A 16 15.70 -15.30 -4.47
N GLU A 17 16.24 -16.51 -4.53
CA GLU A 17 15.52 -17.75 -4.18
C GLU A 17 15.35 -17.98 -2.68
N GLU A 18 16.08 -17.25 -1.84
CA GLU A 18 15.92 -17.33 -0.37
C GLU A 18 14.65 -16.62 0.13
N TYR A 19 13.96 -15.90 -0.75
CA TYR A 19 12.74 -15.16 -0.45
C TYR A 19 11.59 -15.64 -1.32
N LEU A 20 10.39 -15.60 -0.76
CA LEU A 20 9.14 -15.79 -1.50
C LEU A 20 8.28 -14.54 -1.35
N VAL A 21 8.09 -13.82 -2.44
CA VAL A 21 7.21 -12.63 -2.50
C VAL A 21 5.82 -13.05 -2.96
N LEU A 22 4.84 -12.93 -2.08
CA LEU A 22 3.44 -13.23 -2.38
C LEU A 22 2.69 -11.96 -2.74
N GLU A 23 1.94 -12.00 -3.85
CA GLU A 23 1.20 -10.85 -4.39
C GLU A 23 -0.26 -10.91 -3.95
N GLU A 24 -0.67 -10.03 -3.02
CA GLU A 24 -2.03 -9.92 -2.52
C GLU A 24 -2.69 -8.57 -2.86
N GLY A 25 -2.09 -7.83 -3.77
CA GLY A 25 -2.61 -6.54 -4.23
C GLY A 25 -3.76 -6.69 -5.21
N LEU A 26 -4.88 -6.00 -4.94
CA LEU A 26 -6.00 -5.90 -5.87
C LEU A 26 -6.36 -4.43 -6.14
N SER A 27 -6.75 -4.14 -7.39
CA SER A 27 -7.18 -2.80 -7.78
C SER A 27 -8.42 -2.38 -6.98
N GLY A 28 -8.43 -1.14 -6.48
CA GLY A 28 -9.55 -0.62 -5.69
C GLY A 28 -9.45 -0.86 -4.18
N ARG A 29 -8.45 -1.61 -3.69
CA ARG A 29 -8.32 -1.95 -2.27
C ARG A 29 -8.10 -0.70 -1.41
N THR A 30 -8.88 -0.60 -0.33
CA THR A 30 -8.78 0.42 0.72
C THR A 30 -8.13 -0.15 1.98
N THR A 31 -7.83 0.67 2.97
CA THR A 31 -7.37 0.20 4.28
C THR A 31 -8.48 -0.53 5.04
N VAL A 32 -9.52 0.18 5.46
CA VAL A 32 -10.63 -0.37 6.28
C VAL A 32 -12.01 0.11 5.81
N PHE A 33 -12.06 1.00 4.83
CA PHE A 33 -13.30 1.64 4.40
C PHE A 33 -13.97 0.83 3.29
N PRO A 34 -15.16 0.25 3.53
CA PRO A 34 -15.90 -0.43 2.48
C PRO A 34 -16.25 0.55 1.35
N ASP A 35 -15.98 0.15 0.13
CA ASP A 35 -16.33 0.88 -1.07
C ASP A 35 -17.47 0.14 -1.78
N ALA A 36 -18.68 0.71 -1.77
CA ALA A 36 -19.87 0.08 -2.37
C ALA A 36 -19.72 -0.18 -3.88
N LEU A 37 -18.79 0.48 -4.57
CA LEU A 37 -18.50 0.24 -5.98
C LEU A 37 -17.40 -0.82 -6.19
N HIS A 38 -16.75 -1.28 -5.12
CA HIS A 38 -15.68 -2.28 -5.13
C HIS A 38 -15.85 -3.22 -3.94
N GLU A 39 -16.82 -4.11 -4.02
CA GLU A 39 -17.20 -5.02 -2.93
C GLU A 39 -16.01 -5.86 -2.43
N SER A 40 -15.95 -6.07 -1.11
CA SER A 40 -14.94 -6.92 -0.46
C SER A 40 -13.48 -6.49 -0.72
N MET A 41 -13.26 -5.21 -1.02
CA MET A 41 -11.93 -4.68 -1.30
C MET A 41 -11.30 -3.95 -0.11
N ASP A 42 -11.97 -3.87 1.04
CA ASP A 42 -11.33 -3.34 2.25
C ASP A 42 -10.31 -4.35 2.82
N GLY A 43 -9.12 -3.84 3.12
CA GLY A 43 -8.03 -4.67 3.63
C GLY A 43 -8.36 -5.32 4.97
N LEU A 44 -9.13 -4.63 5.83
CA LEU A 44 -9.51 -5.15 7.15
C LEU A 44 -10.37 -6.42 7.04
N GLY A 45 -11.26 -6.48 6.06
CA GLY A 45 -12.15 -7.62 5.85
C GLY A 45 -11.42 -8.88 5.39
N VAL A 46 -10.29 -8.73 4.70
CA VAL A 46 -9.56 -9.86 4.10
C VAL A 46 -8.26 -10.22 4.80
N ILE A 47 -7.67 -9.33 5.60
CA ILE A 47 -6.31 -9.51 6.14
C ILE A 47 -6.14 -10.79 6.96
N TYR A 48 -7.15 -11.22 7.70
CA TYR A 48 -7.09 -12.44 8.51
C TYR A 48 -6.91 -13.68 7.61
N SER A 49 -7.81 -13.87 6.64
CA SER A 49 -7.76 -15.02 5.73
C SER A 49 -6.49 -15.00 4.87
N THR A 50 -6.09 -13.84 4.38
CA THR A 50 -4.86 -13.66 3.61
C THR A 50 -3.65 -14.11 4.41
N LEU A 51 -3.45 -13.61 5.61
CA LEU A 51 -2.29 -13.97 6.45
C LEU A 51 -2.28 -15.45 6.84
N MET A 52 -3.44 -16.00 7.21
CA MET A 52 -3.55 -17.42 7.57
C MET A 52 -3.32 -18.36 6.39
N SER A 53 -3.62 -17.93 5.16
CA SER A 53 -3.35 -18.73 3.95
C SER A 53 -1.86 -18.82 3.60
N HIS A 54 -1.06 -17.92 4.16
CA HIS A 54 0.37 -17.81 3.87
C HIS A 54 1.27 -18.04 5.10
N GLU A 55 0.72 -18.63 6.15
CA GLU A 55 1.49 -18.98 7.36
C GLU A 55 2.62 -19.98 7.04
N PRO A 56 3.87 -19.78 7.54
CA PRO A 56 4.33 -18.66 8.36
C PRO A 56 4.74 -17.42 7.54
N VAL A 57 4.44 -16.23 8.07
CA VAL A 57 4.78 -14.94 7.45
C VAL A 57 5.95 -14.29 8.17
N ASP A 58 6.99 -13.87 7.45
CA ASP A 58 8.14 -13.17 7.99
C ASP A 58 7.97 -11.65 7.96
N LEU A 59 7.34 -11.11 6.92
CA LEU A 59 7.10 -9.68 6.74
C LEU A 59 5.81 -9.44 5.95
N LEU A 60 4.97 -8.53 6.43
CA LEU A 60 3.85 -7.99 5.68
C LEU A 60 4.17 -6.58 5.19
N VAL A 61 4.12 -6.35 3.89
CA VAL A 61 4.22 -5.01 3.29
C VAL A 61 2.83 -4.50 2.95
N ILE A 62 2.45 -3.34 3.50
CA ILE A 62 1.15 -2.71 3.23
C ILE A 62 1.38 -1.40 2.49
N MET A 63 0.97 -1.34 1.22
CA MET A 63 0.96 -0.12 0.41
C MET A 63 -0.49 0.20 0.02
N LEU A 64 -1.20 0.87 0.90
CA LEU A 64 -2.61 1.27 0.76
C LEU A 64 -2.78 2.75 1.13
N GLY A 65 -3.93 3.32 0.78
CA GLY A 65 -4.30 4.70 1.07
C GLY A 65 -4.75 5.46 -0.18
N THR A 66 -4.24 5.14 -1.36
CA THR A 66 -4.65 5.81 -2.62
C THR A 66 -6.17 5.69 -2.83
N ASN A 67 -6.73 4.49 -2.70
CA ASN A 67 -8.17 4.27 -2.89
C ASN A 67 -9.03 4.86 -1.76
N ASP A 68 -8.46 5.04 -0.59
CA ASP A 68 -9.11 5.66 0.57
C ASP A 68 -9.35 7.16 0.36
N THR A 69 -8.58 7.80 -0.54
CA THR A 69 -8.75 9.21 -0.86
C THR A 69 -10.04 9.52 -1.63
N LYS A 70 -10.70 8.53 -2.20
CA LYS A 70 -11.94 8.68 -2.98
C LYS A 70 -12.95 9.57 -2.24
N GLU A 71 -13.49 10.57 -2.95
CA GLU A 71 -14.44 11.54 -2.37
C GLU A 71 -15.64 10.86 -1.71
N ARG A 72 -16.19 9.82 -2.38
CA ARG A 72 -17.37 9.08 -1.90
C ARG A 72 -17.19 8.36 -0.57
N LEU A 73 -15.96 8.13 -0.12
CA LEU A 73 -15.70 7.54 1.19
C LEU A 73 -15.80 8.58 2.33
N GLY A 74 -15.78 9.87 2.02
CA GLY A 74 -16.02 10.95 2.98
C GLY A 74 -14.97 11.09 4.08
N VAL A 75 -13.75 10.55 3.88
CA VAL A 75 -12.67 10.55 4.89
C VAL A 75 -11.53 11.49 4.51
N ASN A 76 -10.84 12.02 5.50
CA ASN A 76 -9.63 12.81 5.33
C ASN A 76 -8.36 11.96 5.54
N ALA A 77 -7.19 12.52 5.30
CA ALA A 77 -5.91 11.82 5.42
C ALA A 77 -5.66 11.27 6.85
N ALA A 78 -6.06 12.00 7.88
CA ALA A 78 -5.96 11.53 9.28
C ALA A 78 -6.83 10.29 9.53
N CYS A 79 -8.07 10.27 9.02
CA CYS A 79 -8.93 9.10 9.10
C CYS A 79 -8.36 7.89 8.35
N ILE A 80 -7.73 8.11 7.19
CA ILE A 80 -7.05 7.04 6.44
C ILE A 80 -5.92 6.44 7.29
N ALA A 81 -5.14 7.26 7.96
CA ALA A 81 -4.06 6.81 8.84
C ALA A 81 -4.59 6.04 10.07
N ILE A 82 -5.72 6.44 10.66
CA ILE A 82 -6.41 5.68 11.71
C ILE A 82 -6.90 4.33 11.16
N GLY A 83 -7.39 4.31 9.92
CA GLY A 83 -7.74 3.07 9.22
C GLY A 83 -6.52 2.15 9.05
N MET A 84 -5.37 2.70 8.67
CA MET A 84 -4.11 1.95 8.58
C MET A 84 -3.68 1.41 9.96
N GLU A 85 -3.77 2.21 11.02
CA GLU A 85 -3.51 1.74 12.38
C GLU A 85 -4.35 0.52 12.73
N ARG A 86 -5.66 0.61 12.47
CA ARG A 86 -6.59 -0.49 12.74
C ARG A 86 -6.25 -1.74 11.94
N LEU A 87 -5.90 -1.60 10.66
CA LEU A 87 -5.50 -2.70 9.80
C LEU A 87 -4.21 -3.37 10.32
N VAL A 88 -3.20 -2.58 10.65
CA VAL A 88 -1.93 -3.08 11.20
C VAL A 88 -2.14 -3.82 12.53
N ARG A 89 -2.91 -3.25 13.47
CA ARG A 89 -3.22 -3.91 14.75
C ARG A 89 -3.97 -5.21 14.54
N LYS A 90 -4.89 -5.29 13.55
CA LYS A 90 -5.54 -6.54 13.18
C LYS A 90 -4.53 -7.55 12.65
N ALA A 91 -3.65 -7.16 11.74
CA ALA A 91 -2.60 -8.04 11.21
C ALA A 91 -1.68 -8.56 12.33
N GLN A 92 -1.25 -7.68 13.24
CA GLN A 92 -0.42 -8.06 14.39
C GLN A 92 -1.08 -9.10 15.31
N SER A 93 -2.40 -9.13 15.40
CA SER A 93 -3.16 -10.07 16.23
C SER A 93 -3.37 -11.44 15.59
N VAL A 94 -3.01 -11.63 14.33
CA VAL A 94 -3.13 -12.92 13.63
C VAL A 94 -1.97 -13.84 14.02
N MET A 95 -2.26 -15.11 14.25
CA MET A 95 -1.26 -16.12 14.69
C MET A 95 -0.58 -16.79 13.49
N CYS A 96 -0.01 -15.97 12.59
CA CYS A 96 0.61 -16.44 11.34
C CYS A 96 2.12 -16.13 11.24
N TRP A 97 2.69 -15.46 12.23
CA TRP A 97 4.05 -14.92 12.13
C TRP A 97 5.11 -15.99 12.41
N ALA A 98 6.15 -16.04 11.57
CA ALA A 98 7.28 -16.95 11.78
C ALA A 98 8.02 -16.72 13.10
N LYS A 99 8.15 -15.45 13.50
CA LYS A 99 8.75 -15.06 14.79
C LYS A 99 7.80 -14.16 15.59
N LYS A 100 7.67 -12.92 15.17
CA LYS A 100 6.83 -11.88 15.77
C LYS A 100 6.20 -11.05 14.64
N PRO A 101 5.10 -10.33 14.90
CA PRO A 101 4.55 -9.42 13.91
C PRO A 101 5.61 -8.46 13.37
N ASN A 102 5.78 -8.43 12.05
CA ASN A 102 6.75 -7.60 11.36
C ASN A 102 6.06 -6.96 10.15
N ILE A 103 5.89 -5.65 10.17
CA ILE A 103 5.08 -4.93 9.19
C ILE A 103 5.84 -3.72 8.69
N LEU A 104 5.85 -3.54 7.37
CA LEU A 104 6.33 -2.35 6.67
C LEU A 104 5.14 -1.61 6.06
N ILE A 105 4.89 -0.39 6.49
CA ILE A 105 3.94 0.52 5.87
C ILE A 105 4.68 1.29 4.79
N VAL A 106 4.20 1.20 3.55
CA VAL A 106 4.69 2.00 2.41
C VAL A 106 3.62 3.04 2.08
N CYS A 107 3.93 4.32 2.25
CA CYS A 107 3.05 5.38 1.78
C CYS A 107 3.11 5.44 0.24
N PRO A 108 1.97 5.37 -0.46
CA PRO A 108 1.94 5.53 -1.92
C PRO A 108 2.46 6.91 -2.35
N PRO A 109 2.96 7.07 -3.59
CA PRO A 109 3.26 8.38 -4.15
C PRO A 109 2.03 9.30 -4.18
N HIS A 110 2.27 10.60 -4.30
CA HIS A 110 1.20 11.59 -4.39
C HIS A 110 0.41 11.41 -5.69
N ILE A 111 -0.91 11.47 -5.59
CA ILE A 111 -1.80 11.54 -6.75
C ILE A 111 -1.53 12.87 -7.48
N LEU A 112 -1.39 12.81 -8.79
CA LEU A 112 -1.10 13.97 -9.63
C LEU A 112 -2.38 14.75 -9.97
N LYS A 113 -2.27 16.05 -10.16
CA LYS A 113 -3.41 16.92 -10.54
C LYS A 113 -4.04 16.53 -11.88
N GLU A 114 -3.25 15.96 -12.78
CA GLU A 114 -3.70 15.44 -14.06
C GLU A 114 -4.83 14.40 -13.93
N MET A 115 -4.95 13.75 -12.76
CA MET A 115 -6.06 12.86 -12.47
C MET A 115 -7.42 13.54 -12.60
N TYR A 116 -7.55 14.83 -12.22
CA TYR A 116 -8.82 15.57 -12.31
C TYR A 116 -9.29 15.83 -13.75
N ASP A 117 -8.35 15.88 -14.69
CA ASP A 117 -8.63 16.11 -16.11
C ASP A 117 -8.84 14.81 -16.90
N ASN A 118 -8.72 13.67 -16.24
CA ASN A 118 -8.78 12.34 -16.85
C ASN A 118 -10.11 11.64 -16.55
N PRO A 119 -10.78 11.04 -17.54
CA PRO A 119 -12.01 10.25 -17.32
C PRO A 119 -11.83 9.11 -16.29
N CYS A 120 -10.64 8.53 -16.19
CA CYS A 120 -10.33 7.52 -15.17
C CYS A 120 -10.31 8.10 -13.75
N GLY A 121 -10.14 9.38 -13.58
CA GLY A 121 -10.20 10.09 -12.31
C GLY A 121 -11.61 10.37 -11.80
N VAL A 122 -12.61 10.37 -12.69
CA VAL A 122 -14.01 10.67 -12.33
C VAL A 122 -14.51 9.84 -11.13
N PRO A 123 -14.24 8.52 -11.04
CA PRO A 123 -14.65 7.73 -9.90
C PRO A 123 -13.89 8.05 -8.60
N MET A 124 -12.78 8.77 -8.69
CA MET A 124 -12.03 9.22 -7.50
C MET A 124 -12.69 10.43 -6.84
N GLY A 125 -13.22 11.36 -7.66
CA GLY A 125 -13.82 12.60 -7.20
C GLY A 125 -12.80 13.65 -6.75
N ASN A 126 -13.24 14.62 -5.96
CA ASN A 126 -12.42 15.76 -5.53
C ASN A 126 -11.62 15.46 -4.25
N GLY A 127 -10.56 16.24 -4.03
CA GLY A 127 -9.76 16.20 -2.80
C GLY A 127 -8.77 15.04 -2.69
N CYS A 128 -8.66 14.18 -3.71
CA CYS A 128 -7.76 13.04 -3.69
C CYS A 128 -6.29 13.45 -3.71
N VAL A 129 -5.94 14.46 -4.49
CA VAL A 129 -4.57 15.00 -4.60
C VAL A 129 -4.11 15.54 -3.25
N GLU A 130 -4.91 16.39 -2.65
CA GLU A 130 -4.63 17.05 -1.37
C GLU A 130 -4.47 16.02 -0.25
N LYS A 131 -5.41 15.08 -0.12
CA LYS A 131 -5.33 13.99 0.85
C LYS A 131 -4.08 13.14 0.68
N SER A 132 -3.71 12.81 -0.57
CA SER A 132 -2.50 12.01 -0.84
C SER A 132 -1.21 12.73 -0.41
N GLN A 133 -1.16 14.05 -0.53
CA GLN A 133 -0.01 14.87 -0.12
C GLN A 133 0.16 14.93 1.40
N GLU A 134 -0.95 14.87 2.14
CA GLU A 134 -0.93 14.88 3.61
C GLU A 134 -0.61 13.49 4.21
N LEU A 135 -0.82 12.43 3.44
CA LEU A 135 -0.88 11.06 3.96
C LEU A 135 0.44 10.59 4.58
N ALA A 136 1.58 10.93 3.98
CA ALA A 136 2.90 10.47 4.44
C ALA A 136 3.20 10.89 5.88
N GLY A 137 2.85 12.12 6.27
CA GLY A 137 3.02 12.60 7.64
C GLY A 137 2.23 11.77 8.65
N TYR A 138 0.96 11.55 8.37
CA TYR A 138 0.09 10.76 9.25
C TYR A 138 0.50 9.28 9.31
N LEU A 139 0.82 8.64 8.18
CA LEU A 139 1.24 7.23 8.16
C LEU A 139 2.58 6.99 8.87
N ARG A 140 3.51 7.96 8.82
CA ARG A 140 4.78 7.91 9.55
C ARG A 140 4.54 7.89 11.07
N GLU A 141 3.65 8.73 11.58
CA GLU A 141 3.29 8.74 13.00
C GLU A 141 2.52 7.46 13.39
N THR A 142 1.62 6.99 12.52
CA THR A 142 0.95 5.70 12.71
C THR A 142 1.94 4.55 12.81
N ALA A 143 2.94 4.49 11.92
CA ALA A 143 3.96 3.43 11.96
C ALA A 143 4.72 3.42 13.31
N LYS A 144 5.12 4.60 13.80
CA LYS A 144 5.73 4.72 15.14
C LYS A 144 4.81 4.22 16.25
N LEU A 145 3.52 4.60 16.19
CA LEU A 145 2.53 4.23 17.21
C LEU A 145 2.29 2.72 17.30
N VAL A 146 2.31 2.02 16.16
CA VAL A 146 2.06 0.56 16.10
C VAL A 146 3.34 -0.27 16.08
N GLY A 147 4.52 0.35 16.11
CA GLY A 147 5.81 -0.35 16.05
C GLY A 147 6.08 -1.00 14.69
N ALA A 148 5.56 -0.42 13.61
CA ALA A 148 5.84 -0.84 12.23
C ALA A 148 6.99 -0.04 11.62
N SER A 149 7.65 -0.61 10.62
CA SER A 149 8.58 0.12 9.76
C SER A 149 7.82 1.02 8.78
N PHE A 150 8.45 2.10 8.30
CA PHE A 150 7.84 3.05 7.39
C PHE A 150 8.75 3.39 6.22
N LEU A 151 8.14 3.52 5.04
CA LEU A 151 8.80 3.96 3.81
C LEU A 151 7.87 4.90 3.05
N ASP A 152 8.39 6.04 2.59
CA ASP A 152 7.67 6.98 1.74
C ASP A 152 8.05 6.76 0.27
N ALA A 153 7.12 6.23 -0.52
CA ALA A 153 7.41 5.96 -1.93
C ALA A 153 7.48 7.23 -2.77
N GLN A 154 6.97 8.35 -2.30
CA GLN A 154 7.13 9.66 -2.98
C GLN A 154 8.60 10.07 -3.14
N GLU A 155 9.49 9.60 -2.27
CA GLU A 155 10.92 9.94 -2.31
C GLU A 155 11.65 9.34 -3.53
N PHE A 156 11.11 8.28 -4.16
CA PHE A 156 11.83 7.54 -5.20
C PHE A 156 10.96 6.98 -6.33
N ALA A 157 9.65 6.94 -6.18
CA ALA A 157 8.72 6.45 -7.20
C ALA A 157 7.74 7.55 -7.62
N GLU A 158 7.21 7.43 -8.83
CA GLU A 158 6.26 8.41 -9.37
C GLU A 158 5.08 7.72 -10.04
N PHE A 159 3.92 8.36 -9.97
CA PHE A 159 2.75 7.98 -10.75
C PHE A 159 2.87 8.46 -12.20
N ASN A 160 2.19 7.75 -13.12
CA ASN A 160 2.13 8.14 -14.51
C ASN A 160 1.22 9.38 -14.69
N ARG A 161 1.46 10.14 -15.77
CA ARG A 161 0.66 11.32 -16.09
C ARG A 161 -0.58 11.01 -16.94
N VAL A 162 -0.82 9.74 -17.27
CA VAL A 162 -2.00 9.32 -18.02
C VAL A 162 -3.23 9.33 -17.13
N ASP A 163 -3.13 8.74 -15.94
CA ASP A 163 -4.23 8.70 -14.96
C ASP A 163 -3.89 9.38 -13.62
N GLY A 164 -2.62 9.69 -13.38
CA GLY A 164 -2.16 10.41 -12.21
C GLY A 164 -2.16 9.61 -10.90
N MET A 165 -2.42 8.30 -10.93
CA MET A 165 -2.60 7.50 -9.71
C MET A 165 -1.99 6.10 -9.75
N HIS A 166 -1.46 5.66 -10.87
CA HIS A 166 -0.74 4.39 -10.99
C HIS A 166 0.73 4.61 -11.31
N LEU A 167 1.59 3.70 -10.84
CA LEU A 167 3.03 3.76 -11.08
C LEU A 167 3.35 3.67 -12.58
N THR A 168 4.42 4.37 -13.00
CA THR A 168 5.07 4.10 -14.28
C THR A 168 5.87 2.79 -14.20
N ALA A 169 6.30 2.23 -15.34
CA ALA A 169 7.27 1.12 -15.34
C ALA A 169 8.55 1.49 -14.57
N LYS A 170 9.01 2.75 -14.70
CA LYS A 170 10.13 3.28 -13.93
C LYS A 170 9.81 3.35 -12.43
N GLY A 171 8.58 3.75 -12.06
CA GLY A 171 8.11 3.77 -10.67
C GLY A 171 8.06 2.38 -10.07
N HIS A 172 7.56 1.37 -10.81
CA HIS A 172 7.61 -0.04 -10.40
C HIS A 172 9.05 -0.51 -10.13
N LYS A 173 9.96 -0.21 -11.05
CA LYS A 173 11.39 -0.57 -10.90
C LYS A 173 12.03 0.10 -9.68
N ALA A 174 11.76 1.39 -9.47
CA ALA A 174 12.30 2.15 -8.34
C ALA A 174 11.78 1.61 -6.99
N LEU A 175 10.49 1.27 -6.93
CA LEU A 175 9.88 0.66 -5.74
C LEU A 175 10.51 -0.70 -5.42
N ALA A 176 10.66 -1.58 -6.42
CA ALA A 176 11.32 -2.87 -6.27
C ALA A 176 12.77 -2.72 -5.80
N GLU A 177 13.52 -1.79 -6.38
CA GLU A 177 14.91 -1.49 -6.00
C GLU A 177 15.00 -1.07 -4.54
N ARG A 178 14.17 -0.10 -4.13
CA ARG A 178 14.18 0.41 -2.76
C ARG A 178 13.80 -0.66 -1.74
N LEU A 179 12.76 -1.44 -2.02
CA LEU A 179 12.33 -2.52 -1.16
C LEU A 179 13.38 -3.64 -1.04
N SER A 180 14.07 -3.99 -2.12
CA SER A 180 15.15 -5.00 -2.07
C SER A 180 16.33 -4.58 -1.20
N GLN A 181 16.57 -3.29 -1.00
CA GLN A 181 17.58 -2.76 -0.10
C GLN A 181 17.13 -2.73 1.36
N VAL A 182 15.84 -2.53 1.60
CA VAL A 182 15.27 -2.34 2.94
C VAL A 182 14.87 -3.67 3.60
N ILE A 183 14.23 -4.57 2.85
CA ILE A 183 13.65 -5.81 3.39
C ILE A 183 14.66 -6.70 4.10
N PRO A 184 15.89 -6.95 3.58
CA PRO A 184 16.84 -7.80 4.29
C PRO A 184 17.22 -7.31 5.69
N GLY A 185 17.16 -5.99 5.92
CA GLY A 185 17.42 -5.40 7.24
C GLY A 185 16.25 -5.47 8.22
N LEU A 186 15.07 -5.90 7.74
CA LEU A 186 13.86 -6.06 8.56
C LEU A 186 13.62 -7.50 9.05
N LEU A 187 14.27 -8.48 8.44
CA LEU A 187 14.14 -9.93 8.72
C LEU A 187 15.26 -10.42 9.64
#